data_2566d0aefe2604d396dfe4dae6788168
#
_entry.id   2566d0aefe2604d396dfe4dae6788168
#
_cell.length_a   1.000
_cell.length_b   1.000
_cell.length_c   1.000
_cell.angle_alpha   90.00
_cell.angle_beta   90.00
_cell.angle_gamma   90.00
#
_symmetry.space_group_name_H-M   'P 1'
#
loop_
_entity.id
_entity.type
_entity.pdbx_description
1 polymer ?
#
loop_
_entity_poly.entity_id
_entity_poly.type
_entity_poly.pdbx_seq_one_letter_code
_entity_poly.pdbx_strand_id
1 'polypeptide(L)'
;MPNVKITKTVVDRAQVETADWFIWDNELKGFGLKVSKGGRKTYVCQYRTGGGRSSDTRRLTVGAHGSPWTVETARSESRKILGRAANGEDPAQQKQDLKKRLSVAELCGQYLQHGCATKKASTLATDRGRIERHIKPLIGRKKVQDVTRADVKKFLQDIAHGKTAADIKTGKRGRAIVRGGEGAATRTVGLLGGIFAYAVDCGMIDTSPVHGVKRFADRKGNRYLSQQELAALGEALRRADAENGNPSALAILKLLVFTGARKGEIESLTWPEVDFEAGYLKLADSKTGQKAIPLNAGALQVLQEQKRLEGNDHVFPAYRGGGHYEGTPKVWKRIRSMAGIQDVRLHDLRHSFASIAVSGGASLPIIGALLGHAHSATTQRYAHLSDDPLRAASEAVGNRIAAALAIAQGTDVIELRRARSPKQRPS
;
A
#
# COMPACT_ATOMS: atom_id res chain seq x y z
N MET A 1 -59.08 -16.00 1.79
CA MET A 1 -58.29 -15.02 1.03
C MET A 1 -58.96 -14.86 -0.33
N PRO A 2 -59.26 -13.63 -0.77
CA PRO A 2 -59.93 -13.41 -2.03
C PRO A 2 -59.07 -13.82 -3.22
N ASN A 3 -59.65 -14.53 -4.17
CA ASN A 3 -58.99 -14.98 -5.39
C ASN A 3 -59.66 -14.25 -6.56
N VAL A 4 -59.07 -13.18 -7.03
CA VAL A 4 -59.62 -12.28 -8.04
C VAL A 4 -58.57 -11.89 -9.06
N LYS A 5 -59.00 -11.45 -10.25
CA LYS A 5 -58.05 -10.86 -11.21
C LYS A 5 -57.46 -9.58 -10.60
N ILE A 6 -56.16 -9.59 -10.30
CA ILE A 6 -55.47 -8.41 -9.77
C ILE A 6 -55.37 -7.37 -10.89
N THR A 7 -56.09 -6.26 -10.73
CA THR A 7 -56.03 -5.09 -11.61
C THR A 7 -55.57 -3.89 -10.81
N LYS A 8 -55.23 -2.78 -11.47
CA LYS A 8 -54.89 -1.52 -10.80
C LYS A 8 -56.01 -1.09 -9.84
N THR A 9 -57.25 -1.18 -10.27
CA THR A 9 -58.44 -0.83 -9.45
C THR A 9 -58.53 -1.70 -8.19
N VAL A 10 -58.25 -3.01 -8.30
CA VAL A 10 -58.22 -3.91 -7.12
C VAL A 10 -57.10 -3.53 -6.17
N VAL A 11 -55.95 -3.19 -6.69
CA VAL A 11 -54.81 -2.76 -5.86
C VAL A 11 -55.13 -1.43 -5.17
N ASP A 12 -55.69 -0.47 -5.90
CA ASP A 12 -56.01 0.87 -5.34
C ASP A 12 -57.05 0.77 -4.23
N ARG A 13 -58.08 -0.09 -4.41
CA ARG A 13 -59.19 -0.30 -3.45
C ARG A 13 -58.83 -1.19 -2.26
N ALA A 14 -57.71 -1.91 -2.29
CA ALA A 14 -57.26 -2.79 -1.20
C ALA A 14 -57.06 -1.96 0.09
N GLN A 15 -57.90 -2.18 1.10
CA GLN A 15 -57.87 -1.45 2.38
C GLN A 15 -56.86 -2.07 3.33
N VAL A 16 -56.41 -1.28 4.30
CA VAL A 16 -55.52 -1.72 5.38
C VAL A 16 -56.31 -2.47 6.42
N GLU A 17 -55.83 -3.62 6.85
CA GLU A 17 -56.40 -4.41 7.93
C GLU A 17 -55.49 -4.42 9.16
N THR A 18 -55.96 -5.02 10.25
CA THR A 18 -55.21 -5.14 11.52
C THR A 18 -53.96 -6.01 11.39
N ALA A 19 -53.91 -6.89 10.40
CA ALA A 19 -52.75 -7.77 10.09
C ALA A 19 -52.40 -7.75 8.61
N ASP A 20 -51.22 -8.22 8.29
CA ASP A 20 -50.79 -8.41 6.91
C ASP A 20 -51.68 -9.44 6.21
N TRP A 21 -52.26 -9.11 5.05
CA TRP A 21 -53.10 -10.00 4.29
C TRP A 21 -52.76 -10.04 2.81
N PHE A 22 -53.36 -11.00 2.06
CA PHE A 22 -52.97 -11.29 0.68
C PHE A 22 -54.22 -11.40 -0.22
N ILE A 23 -54.10 -10.84 -1.42
CA ILE A 23 -54.98 -11.08 -2.57
C ILE A 23 -54.25 -11.93 -3.56
N TRP A 24 -54.83 -13.05 -3.98
CA TRP A 24 -54.20 -13.93 -4.98
C TRP A 24 -54.83 -13.74 -6.36
N ASP A 25 -53.97 -13.74 -7.40
CA ASP A 25 -54.44 -13.57 -8.77
C ASP A 25 -55.06 -14.87 -9.30
N ASN A 26 -56.20 -14.76 -9.97
CA ASN A 26 -56.88 -15.89 -10.59
C ASN A 26 -56.34 -16.21 -12.02
N GLU A 27 -55.68 -15.26 -12.67
CA GLU A 27 -55.06 -15.47 -14.00
C GLU A 27 -53.67 -16.11 -13.90
N LEU A 28 -52.88 -15.73 -12.92
CA LEU A 28 -51.53 -16.30 -12.72
C LEU A 28 -51.42 -16.92 -11.34
N LYS A 29 -51.60 -18.24 -11.26
CA LYS A 29 -51.49 -18.97 -9.99
C LYS A 29 -50.11 -18.76 -9.38
N GLY A 30 -50.09 -18.27 -8.13
CA GLY A 30 -48.87 -17.95 -7.41
C GLY A 30 -48.50 -16.47 -7.45
N PHE A 31 -49.10 -15.63 -8.29
CA PHE A 31 -48.97 -14.19 -8.22
C PHE A 31 -49.97 -13.61 -7.19
N GLY A 32 -49.50 -12.66 -6.38
CA GLY A 32 -50.35 -12.04 -5.35
C GLY A 32 -49.90 -10.65 -4.96
N LEU A 33 -50.84 -9.97 -4.28
CA LEU A 33 -50.61 -8.69 -3.63
C LEU A 33 -50.64 -8.89 -2.11
N LYS A 34 -49.57 -8.49 -1.43
CA LYS A 34 -49.51 -8.36 0.02
C LYS A 34 -49.89 -6.93 0.40
N VAL A 35 -50.84 -6.75 1.27
CA VAL A 35 -51.17 -5.47 1.92
C VAL A 35 -50.71 -5.58 3.38
N SER A 36 -49.77 -4.73 3.77
CA SER A 36 -49.24 -4.74 5.15
C SER A 36 -50.14 -3.92 6.07
N LYS A 37 -50.08 -4.20 7.37
CA LYS A 37 -50.78 -3.40 8.41
C LYS A 37 -50.44 -1.91 8.38
N GLY A 38 -49.31 -1.51 7.80
CA GLY A 38 -48.89 -0.13 7.59
C GLY A 38 -49.29 0.45 6.23
N GLY A 39 -50.19 -0.20 5.47
CA GLY A 39 -50.69 0.28 4.18
C GLY A 39 -49.80 0.04 2.98
N ARG A 40 -48.63 -0.56 3.14
CA ARG A 40 -47.72 -0.84 2.03
C ARG A 40 -48.24 -2.00 1.18
N LYS A 41 -48.46 -1.75 -0.09
CA LYS A 41 -48.88 -2.73 -1.10
C LYS A 41 -47.67 -3.29 -1.84
N THR A 42 -47.51 -4.61 -1.83
CA THR A 42 -46.29 -5.27 -2.37
C THR A 42 -46.68 -6.50 -3.16
N TYR A 43 -46.19 -6.61 -4.39
CA TYR A 43 -46.38 -7.81 -5.22
C TYR A 43 -45.47 -8.94 -4.73
N VAL A 44 -46.06 -10.14 -4.70
CA VAL A 44 -45.40 -11.37 -4.28
C VAL A 44 -45.64 -12.48 -5.29
N CYS A 45 -44.66 -13.38 -5.40
CA CYS A 45 -44.75 -14.60 -6.18
C CYS A 45 -44.55 -15.79 -5.24
N GLN A 46 -45.56 -16.71 -5.20
CA GLN A 46 -45.51 -17.92 -4.40
C GLN A 46 -45.41 -19.14 -5.31
N TYR A 47 -44.46 -20.04 -5.00
CA TYR A 47 -44.23 -21.27 -5.75
C TYR A 47 -43.82 -22.40 -4.80
N ARG A 48 -43.72 -23.62 -5.31
CA ARG A 48 -43.19 -24.78 -4.58
C ARG A 48 -41.88 -25.22 -5.18
N THR A 49 -40.93 -25.64 -4.33
CA THR A 49 -39.66 -26.21 -4.73
C THR A 49 -39.79 -27.72 -4.86
N GLY A 50 -39.82 -28.24 -6.11
CA GLY A 50 -39.98 -29.66 -6.38
C GLY A 50 -41.38 -30.08 -6.82
N GLY A 51 -41.51 -31.24 -7.44
CA GLY A 51 -42.66 -31.69 -8.20
C GLY A 51 -43.83 -32.31 -7.41
N GLY A 52 -43.94 -32.13 -6.06
CA GLY A 52 -44.92 -32.83 -5.24
C GLY A 52 -45.76 -31.93 -4.32
N ARG A 53 -46.92 -32.43 -3.87
CA ARG A 53 -47.82 -31.74 -2.94
C ARG A 53 -47.19 -31.54 -1.56
N SER A 54 -46.16 -32.28 -1.17
CA SER A 54 -45.41 -32.21 0.10
C SER A 54 -44.26 -31.24 0.06
N SER A 55 -43.98 -30.59 -1.10
CA SER A 55 -42.82 -29.67 -1.24
C SER A 55 -43.06 -28.34 -0.52
N ASP A 56 -41.98 -27.76 0.00
CA ASP A 56 -42.02 -26.47 0.68
C ASP A 56 -42.54 -25.34 -0.20
N THR A 57 -43.44 -24.55 0.37
CA THR A 57 -43.96 -23.35 -0.28
C THR A 57 -43.02 -22.18 -0.03
N ARG A 58 -42.48 -21.64 -1.09
CA ARG A 58 -41.60 -20.43 -1.06
C ARG A 58 -42.39 -19.20 -1.52
N ARG A 59 -42.02 -18.05 -0.96
CA ARG A 59 -42.60 -16.76 -1.35
C ARG A 59 -41.51 -15.76 -1.63
N LEU A 60 -41.51 -15.17 -2.82
CA LEU A 60 -40.57 -14.15 -3.25
C LEU A 60 -41.27 -12.82 -3.41
N THR A 61 -40.71 -11.76 -2.82
CA THR A 61 -41.19 -10.38 -3.04
C THR A 61 -40.68 -9.90 -4.41
N VAL A 62 -41.65 -9.48 -5.28
CA VAL A 62 -41.35 -8.86 -6.57
C VAL A 62 -41.02 -7.39 -6.38
N GLY A 63 -41.92 -6.61 -5.79
CA GLY A 63 -41.70 -5.20 -5.50
C GLY A 63 -42.91 -4.47 -4.96
N ALA A 64 -42.69 -3.25 -4.45
CA ALA A 64 -43.79 -2.41 -3.99
C ALA A 64 -44.59 -1.87 -5.19
N HIS A 65 -45.93 -1.76 -5.03
CA HIS A 65 -46.78 -1.12 -6.03
C HIS A 65 -46.36 0.31 -6.29
N GLY A 66 -46.32 0.72 -7.57
CA GLY A 66 -45.86 2.03 -8.04
C GLY A 66 -44.84 1.90 -9.18
N SER A 67 -43.99 2.89 -9.33
CA SER A 67 -42.88 2.77 -10.31
C SER A 67 -41.69 2.06 -9.69
N PRO A 68 -41.09 1.06 -10.36
CA PRO A 68 -41.38 0.54 -11.71
C PRO A 68 -42.45 -0.60 -11.72
N TRP A 69 -43.00 -0.98 -10.58
CA TRP A 69 -43.86 -2.18 -10.44
C TRP A 69 -45.33 -1.85 -10.59
N THR A 70 -45.82 -1.87 -11.83
CA THR A 70 -47.27 -1.91 -12.13
C THR A 70 -47.79 -3.35 -11.97
N VAL A 71 -49.11 -3.57 -12.04
CA VAL A 71 -49.69 -4.93 -12.04
C VAL A 71 -49.14 -5.78 -13.17
N GLU A 72 -49.05 -5.22 -14.40
CA GLU A 72 -48.58 -5.93 -15.57
C GLU A 72 -47.09 -6.28 -15.47
N THR A 73 -46.25 -5.33 -15.07
CA THR A 73 -44.80 -5.56 -14.94
C THR A 73 -44.51 -6.57 -13.83
N ALA A 74 -45.22 -6.51 -12.71
CA ALA A 74 -45.12 -7.47 -11.61
C ALA A 74 -45.59 -8.87 -11.99
N ARG A 75 -46.72 -8.96 -12.77
CA ARG A 75 -47.21 -10.23 -13.29
C ARG A 75 -46.25 -10.84 -14.30
N SER A 76 -45.68 -10.05 -15.20
CA SER A 76 -44.65 -10.49 -16.14
C SER A 76 -43.42 -11.06 -15.45
N GLU A 77 -42.92 -10.36 -14.43
CA GLU A 77 -41.79 -10.84 -13.63
C GLU A 77 -42.13 -12.11 -12.84
N SER A 78 -43.34 -12.19 -12.30
CA SER A 78 -43.80 -13.40 -11.62
C SER A 78 -43.85 -14.62 -12.55
N ARG A 79 -44.25 -14.45 -13.84
CA ARG A 79 -44.17 -15.54 -14.84
C ARG A 79 -42.75 -16.06 -15.01
N LYS A 80 -41.74 -15.18 -15.07
CA LYS A 80 -40.32 -15.58 -15.17
C LYS A 80 -39.90 -16.35 -13.92
N ILE A 81 -40.28 -15.88 -12.72
CA ILE A 81 -39.97 -16.56 -11.46
C ILE A 81 -40.58 -17.95 -11.43
N LEU A 82 -41.85 -18.08 -11.82
CA LEU A 82 -42.56 -19.36 -11.88
C LEU A 82 -41.98 -20.30 -12.92
N GLY A 83 -41.53 -19.79 -14.09
CA GLY A 83 -40.86 -20.58 -15.13
C GLY A 83 -39.53 -21.15 -14.61
N ARG A 84 -38.74 -20.36 -13.90
CA ARG A 84 -37.49 -20.80 -13.25
C ARG A 84 -37.76 -21.87 -12.18
N ALA A 85 -38.77 -21.67 -11.37
CA ALA A 85 -39.20 -22.63 -10.35
C ALA A 85 -39.68 -23.96 -10.99
N ALA A 86 -40.40 -23.92 -12.11
CA ALA A 86 -40.83 -25.09 -12.86
C ALA A 86 -39.64 -25.87 -13.44
N ASN A 87 -38.55 -25.18 -13.77
CA ASN A 87 -37.28 -25.79 -14.24
C ASN A 87 -36.41 -26.32 -13.08
N GLY A 88 -36.92 -26.37 -11.86
CA GLY A 88 -36.20 -26.93 -10.71
C GLY A 88 -35.30 -25.95 -9.95
N GLU A 89 -35.29 -24.66 -10.32
CA GLU A 89 -34.57 -23.64 -9.57
C GLU A 89 -35.33 -23.19 -8.32
N ASP A 90 -34.63 -22.68 -7.30
CA ASP A 90 -35.23 -21.97 -6.18
C ASP A 90 -34.83 -20.48 -6.18
N PRO A 91 -35.58 -19.59 -6.87
CA PRO A 91 -35.26 -18.17 -6.94
C PRO A 91 -35.22 -17.46 -5.58
N ALA A 92 -35.95 -17.94 -4.57
CA ALA A 92 -35.95 -17.36 -3.23
C ALA A 92 -34.64 -17.73 -2.49
N GLN A 93 -34.22 -19.00 -2.61
CA GLN A 93 -32.94 -19.47 -2.06
C GLN A 93 -31.78 -18.77 -2.74
N GLN A 94 -31.76 -18.69 -4.07
CA GLN A 94 -30.73 -17.96 -4.81
C GLN A 94 -30.61 -16.50 -4.39
N LYS A 95 -31.77 -15.81 -4.19
CA LYS A 95 -31.77 -14.43 -3.67
C LYS A 95 -31.22 -14.33 -2.24
N GLN A 96 -31.46 -15.34 -1.42
CA GLN A 96 -30.95 -15.42 -0.05
C GLN A 96 -29.44 -15.71 -0.06
N ASP A 97 -28.98 -16.59 -0.91
CA ASP A 97 -27.57 -16.94 -1.04
C ASP A 97 -26.75 -15.77 -1.60
N LEU A 98 -27.32 -15.02 -2.57
CA LEU A 98 -26.75 -13.77 -3.05
C LEU A 98 -26.58 -12.72 -1.91
N LYS A 99 -27.55 -12.66 -0.98
CA LYS A 99 -27.45 -11.77 0.19
C LYS A 99 -26.39 -12.24 1.17
N LYS A 100 -26.23 -13.55 1.35
CA LYS A 100 -25.23 -14.16 2.26
C LYS A 100 -23.80 -14.10 1.71
N ARG A 101 -23.61 -13.86 0.39
CA ARG A 101 -22.28 -13.71 -0.19
C ARG A 101 -21.49 -12.63 0.54
N LEU A 102 -20.22 -12.91 0.76
CA LEU A 102 -19.30 -12.01 1.47
C LEU A 102 -19.08 -10.72 0.66
N SER A 103 -19.13 -9.58 1.33
CA SER A 103 -18.72 -8.30 0.74
C SER A 103 -17.21 -8.13 0.80
N VAL A 104 -16.65 -7.25 -0.04
CA VAL A 104 -15.21 -6.91 0.01
C VAL A 104 -14.82 -6.33 1.39
N ALA A 105 -15.71 -5.59 2.04
CA ALA A 105 -15.44 -5.06 3.39
C ALA A 105 -15.31 -6.17 4.45
N GLU A 106 -16.18 -7.19 4.38
CA GLU A 106 -16.12 -8.37 5.26
C GLU A 106 -14.89 -9.22 4.95
N LEU A 107 -14.54 -9.41 3.66
CA LEU A 107 -13.31 -10.09 3.24
C LEU A 107 -12.06 -9.39 3.81
N CYS A 108 -12.02 -8.05 3.77
CA CYS A 108 -10.92 -7.29 4.39
C CYS A 108 -10.80 -7.56 5.89
N GLY A 109 -11.93 -7.70 6.59
CA GLY A 109 -11.95 -8.07 8.01
C GLY A 109 -11.33 -9.44 8.26
N GLN A 110 -11.76 -10.47 7.52
CA GLN A 110 -11.23 -11.82 7.61
C GLN A 110 -9.74 -11.89 7.25
N TYR A 111 -9.33 -11.18 6.20
CA TYR A 111 -7.93 -11.08 5.81
C TYR A 111 -7.06 -10.49 6.93
N LEU A 112 -7.51 -9.43 7.59
CA LEU A 112 -6.77 -8.82 8.71
C LEU A 112 -6.69 -9.72 9.95
N GLN A 113 -7.64 -10.64 10.13
CA GLN A 113 -7.66 -11.60 11.24
C GLN A 113 -6.83 -12.85 10.93
N HIS A 114 -6.91 -13.38 9.72
CA HIS A 114 -6.41 -14.71 9.39
C HIS A 114 -5.39 -14.72 8.24
N GLY A 115 -5.45 -13.77 7.31
CA GLY A 115 -4.65 -13.77 6.06
C GLY A 115 -3.31 -13.05 6.16
N CYS A 116 -2.91 -12.54 7.33
CA CYS A 116 -1.72 -11.69 7.45
C CYS A 116 -0.87 -11.95 8.71
N ALA A 117 -0.87 -13.18 9.22
CA ALA A 117 -0.16 -13.58 10.45
C ALA A 117 1.36 -13.30 10.40
N THR A 118 1.98 -13.35 9.21
CA THR A 118 3.42 -13.12 9.02
C THR A 118 3.81 -11.66 8.85
N LYS A 119 2.84 -10.73 8.81
CA LYS A 119 3.13 -9.31 8.57
C LYS A 119 3.54 -8.59 9.85
N LYS A 120 4.57 -7.73 9.75
CA LYS A 120 4.98 -6.83 10.84
C LYS A 120 3.83 -5.86 11.20
N ALA A 121 3.73 -5.50 12.48
CA ALA A 121 2.70 -4.61 13.02
C ALA A 121 2.59 -3.27 12.27
N SER A 122 3.72 -2.67 11.86
CA SER A 122 3.76 -1.43 11.08
C SER A 122 3.14 -1.57 9.68
N THR A 123 3.31 -2.75 9.04
CA THR A 123 2.68 -3.07 7.76
C THR A 123 1.17 -3.21 7.93
N LEU A 124 0.73 -3.91 8.98
CA LEU A 124 -0.69 -4.07 9.31
C LEU A 124 -1.37 -2.73 9.58
N ALA A 125 -0.72 -1.83 10.32
CA ALA A 125 -1.24 -0.48 10.56
C ALA A 125 -1.44 0.31 9.25
N THR A 126 -0.48 0.19 8.32
CA THR A 126 -0.56 0.80 7.00
C THR A 126 -1.68 0.17 6.15
N ASP A 127 -1.78 -1.15 6.16
CA ASP A 127 -2.80 -1.89 5.40
C ASP A 127 -4.21 -1.58 5.93
N ARG A 128 -4.41 -1.54 7.25
CA ARG A 128 -5.67 -1.07 7.87
C ARG A 128 -6.03 0.33 7.39
N GLY A 129 -5.05 1.24 7.40
CA GLY A 129 -5.27 2.59 6.90
C GLY A 129 -5.71 2.65 5.44
N ARG A 130 -5.15 1.82 4.55
CA ARG A 130 -5.56 1.73 3.14
C ARG A 130 -6.92 1.08 2.96
N ILE A 131 -7.21 0.04 3.73
CA ILE A 131 -8.54 -0.63 3.73
C ILE A 131 -9.62 0.37 4.09
N GLU A 132 -9.47 1.07 5.22
CA GLU A 132 -10.49 2.00 5.71
C GLU A 132 -10.67 3.22 4.80
N ARG A 133 -9.59 3.75 4.25
CA ARG A 133 -9.62 5.03 3.52
C ARG A 133 -9.87 4.89 2.02
N HIS A 134 -9.58 3.72 1.44
CA HIS A 134 -9.69 3.53 0.00
C HIS A 134 -10.57 2.33 -0.39
N ILE A 135 -10.31 1.13 0.18
CA ILE A 135 -10.99 -0.10 -0.27
C ILE A 135 -12.45 -0.07 0.14
N LYS A 136 -12.74 0.11 1.43
CA LYS A 136 -14.12 0.12 1.94
C LYS A 136 -15.00 1.19 1.28
N PRO A 137 -14.56 2.46 1.13
CA PRO A 137 -15.39 3.49 0.52
C PRO A 137 -15.71 3.25 -0.95
N LEU A 138 -14.78 2.71 -1.74
CA LEU A 138 -14.93 2.59 -3.19
C LEU A 138 -15.59 1.28 -3.63
N ILE A 139 -15.20 0.15 -3.02
CA ILE A 139 -15.65 -1.18 -3.45
C ILE A 139 -16.12 -2.08 -2.30
N GLY A 140 -16.09 -1.60 -1.05
CA GLY A 140 -16.38 -2.42 0.13
C GLY A 140 -17.75 -3.05 0.13
N ARG A 141 -18.74 -2.43 -0.50
CA ARG A 141 -20.12 -2.94 -0.58
C ARG A 141 -20.33 -4.00 -1.67
N LYS A 142 -19.41 -4.11 -2.64
CA LYS A 142 -19.51 -5.13 -3.68
C LYS A 142 -19.33 -6.52 -3.08
N LYS A 143 -20.02 -7.49 -3.65
CA LYS A 143 -19.80 -8.90 -3.31
C LYS A 143 -18.49 -9.37 -3.93
N VAL A 144 -17.73 -10.20 -3.21
CA VAL A 144 -16.40 -10.67 -3.63
C VAL A 144 -16.42 -11.29 -5.02
N GLN A 145 -17.45 -12.13 -5.30
CA GLN A 145 -17.63 -12.81 -6.58
C GLN A 145 -18.01 -11.85 -7.73
N ASP A 146 -18.56 -10.69 -7.41
CA ASP A 146 -19.06 -9.72 -8.40
C ASP A 146 -18.03 -8.64 -8.74
N VAL A 147 -16.83 -8.69 -8.14
CA VAL A 147 -15.74 -7.76 -8.46
C VAL A 147 -15.06 -8.20 -9.76
N THR A 148 -15.08 -7.32 -10.75
CA THR A 148 -14.47 -7.55 -12.05
C THR A 148 -13.12 -6.86 -12.18
N ARG A 149 -12.33 -7.26 -13.20
CA ARG A 149 -11.09 -6.53 -13.56
C ARG A 149 -11.35 -5.08 -13.93
N ALA A 150 -12.51 -4.78 -14.54
CA ALA A 150 -12.92 -3.40 -14.86
C ALA A 150 -13.12 -2.57 -13.60
N ASP A 151 -13.72 -3.15 -12.55
CA ASP A 151 -13.86 -2.49 -11.26
C ASP A 151 -12.52 -2.17 -10.62
N VAL A 152 -11.55 -3.09 -10.70
CA VAL A 152 -10.20 -2.87 -10.14
C VAL A 152 -9.45 -1.78 -10.93
N LYS A 153 -9.61 -1.72 -12.26
CA LYS A 153 -9.05 -0.62 -13.07
C LYS A 153 -9.67 0.71 -12.69
N LYS A 154 -11.00 0.77 -12.54
CA LYS A 154 -11.70 1.98 -12.08
C LYS A 154 -11.26 2.38 -10.67
N PHE A 155 -11.15 1.42 -9.75
CA PHE A 155 -10.65 1.63 -8.39
C PHE A 155 -9.25 2.24 -8.38
N LEU A 156 -8.33 1.75 -9.23
CA LEU A 156 -7.00 2.31 -9.41
C LEU A 156 -7.06 3.79 -9.82
N GLN A 157 -7.89 4.12 -10.81
CA GLN A 157 -8.06 5.49 -11.31
C GLN A 157 -8.72 6.40 -10.27
N ASP A 158 -9.79 5.93 -9.61
CA ASP A 158 -10.50 6.68 -8.58
C ASP A 158 -9.56 7.13 -7.43
N ILE A 159 -8.61 6.26 -7.01
CA ILE A 159 -7.60 6.63 -6.01
C ILE A 159 -6.57 7.59 -6.59
N ALA A 160 -6.10 7.35 -7.82
CA ALA A 160 -5.11 8.21 -8.46
C ALA A 160 -5.60 9.65 -8.61
N HIS A 161 -6.87 9.84 -8.97
CA HIS A 161 -7.53 11.15 -9.07
C HIS A 161 -7.99 11.73 -7.72
N GLY A 162 -7.67 11.08 -6.61
CA GLY A 162 -7.98 11.61 -5.27
C GLY A 162 -9.45 11.52 -4.85
N LYS A 163 -10.26 10.64 -5.44
CA LYS A 163 -11.69 10.49 -5.08
C LYS A 163 -11.90 10.13 -3.60
N THR A 164 -10.89 9.57 -2.97
CA THR A 164 -10.87 9.27 -1.54
C THR A 164 -10.02 10.28 -0.74
N ALA A 165 -9.72 11.44 -1.32
CA ALA A 165 -9.01 12.49 -0.62
C ALA A 165 -9.81 12.96 0.58
N ALA A 166 -9.17 13.02 1.74
CA ALA A 166 -9.80 13.39 2.99
C ALA A 166 -8.76 13.89 4.00
N ASP A 167 -9.21 14.74 4.90
CA ASP A 167 -8.45 15.19 6.05
C ASP A 167 -9.16 14.72 7.31
N ILE A 168 -8.59 13.68 7.94
CA ILE A 168 -9.26 12.93 8.99
C ILE A 168 -8.51 13.12 10.30
N LYS A 169 -9.21 13.58 11.34
CA LYS A 169 -8.70 13.59 12.71
C LYS A 169 -8.68 12.15 13.24
N THR A 170 -7.49 11.62 13.54
CA THR A 170 -7.30 10.23 13.99
C THR A 170 -7.19 10.07 15.49
N GLY A 171 -7.10 11.18 16.25
CA GLY A 171 -7.00 11.18 17.70
C GLY A 171 -6.76 12.61 18.25
N LYS A 172 -6.48 12.76 19.55
CA LYS A 172 -6.31 14.06 20.21
C LYS A 172 -5.26 14.97 19.54
N ARG A 173 -4.20 14.38 18.94
CA ARG A 173 -3.13 15.07 18.19
C ARG A 173 -2.84 14.40 16.84
N GLY A 174 -3.63 13.40 16.45
CA GLY A 174 -3.45 12.64 15.23
C GLY A 174 -4.25 13.23 14.07
N ARG A 175 -3.63 13.33 12.89
CA ARG A 175 -4.25 13.79 11.64
C ARG A 175 -3.77 12.91 10.47
N ALA A 176 -4.69 12.40 9.69
CA ALA A 176 -4.38 11.66 8.47
C ALA A 176 -4.85 12.47 7.25
N ILE A 177 -3.89 12.93 6.47
CA ILE A 177 -4.16 13.64 5.22
C ILE A 177 -4.06 12.61 4.08
N VAL A 178 -5.20 12.27 3.51
CA VAL A 178 -5.32 11.38 2.35
C VAL A 178 -5.38 12.22 1.09
N ARG A 179 -4.43 12.09 0.19
CA ARG A 179 -4.34 12.88 -1.04
C ARG A 179 -4.65 12.08 -2.31
N GLY A 180 -4.55 10.75 -2.25
CA GLY A 180 -4.59 9.91 -3.44
C GLY A 180 -3.25 9.91 -4.19
N GLY A 181 -3.32 9.91 -5.52
CA GLY A 181 -2.17 9.89 -6.42
C GLY A 181 -1.75 8.48 -6.85
N GLU A 182 -0.96 8.39 -7.95
CA GLU A 182 -0.53 7.13 -8.60
C GLU A 182 0.16 6.14 -7.65
N GLY A 183 1.06 6.64 -6.79
CA GLY A 183 1.76 5.80 -5.83
C GLY A 183 0.85 5.22 -4.74
N ALA A 184 -0.16 5.97 -4.27
CA ALA A 184 -1.17 5.46 -3.33
C ALA A 184 -2.04 4.40 -4.00
N ALA A 185 -2.49 4.67 -5.24
CA ALA A 185 -3.29 3.77 -6.06
C ALA A 185 -2.57 2.44 -6.31
N THR A 186 -1.32 2.48 -6.79
CA THR A 186 -0.50 1.29 -7.06
C THR A 186 -0.33 0.41 -5.82
N ARG A 187 -0.02 1.02 -4.67
CA ARG A 187 0.18 0.28 -3.41
C ARG A 187 -1.12 -0.28 -2.84
N THR A 188 -2.23 0.45 -3.00
CA THR A 188 -3.55 -0.01 -2.54
C THR A 188 -4.07 -1.16 -3.40
N VAL A 189 -3.88 -1.12 -4.73
CA VAL A 189 -4.18 -2.25 -5.63
C VAL A 189 -3.26 -3.44 -5.34
N GLY A 190 -1.99 -3.21 -4.94
CA GLY A 190 -1.12 -4.28 -4.45
C GLY A 190 -1.67 -4.99 -3.23
N LEU A 191 -2.15 -4.22 -2.24
CA LEU A 191 -2.83 -4.78 -1.05
C LEU A 191 -4.12 -5.52 -1.43
N LEU A 192 -4.95 -4.93 -2.30
CA LEU A 192 -6.17 -5.56 -2.80
C LEU A 192 -5.86 -6.91 -3.47
N GLY A 193 -4.74 -7.00 -4.21
CA GLY A 193 -4.25 -8.25 -4.79
C GLY A 193 -3.98 -9.33 -3.74
N GLY A 194 -3.33 -8.97 -2.63
CA GLY A 194 -3.12 -9.89 -1.49
C GLY A 194 -4.43 -10.32 -0.82
N ILE A 195 -5.40 -9.40 -0.68
CA ILE A 195 -6.73 -9.71 -0.11
C ILE A 195 -7.49 -10.68 -1.01
N PHE A 196 -7.48 -10.47 -2.33
CA PHE A 196 -8.14 -11.37 -3.27
C PHE A 196 -7.39 -12.69 -3.48
N ALA A 197 -6.06 -12.74 -3.30
CA ALA A 197 -5.32 -13.99 -3.25
C ALA A 197 -5.76 -14.84 -2.04
N TYR A 198 -5.91 -14.22 -0.87
CA TYR A 198 -6.47 -14.90 0.30
C TYR A 198 -7.90 -15.44 0.04
N ALA A 199 -8.73 -14.71 -0.71
CA ALA A 199 -10.06 -15.20 -1.08
C ALA A 199 -10.00 -16.42 -2.00
N VAL A 200 -9.01 -16.49 -2.91
CA VAL A 200 -8.75 -17.66 -3.75
C VAL A 200 -8.26 -18.83 -2.88
N ASP A 201 -7.30 -18.61 -2.00
CA ASP A 201 -6.75 -19.62 -1.09
C ASP A 201 -7.83 -20.22 -0.17
N CYS A 202 -8.84 -19.43 0.20
CA CYS A 202 -10.00 -19.89 0.97
C CYS A 202 -11.13 -20.49 0.11
N GLY A 203 -10.97 -20.65 -1.20
CA GLY A 203 -11.98 -21.20 -2.11
C GLY A 203 -13.23 -20.33 -2.29
N MET A 204 -13.18 -19.03 -1.97
CA MET A 204 -14.32 -18.13 -2.12
C MET A 204 -14.55 -17.70 -3.58
N ILE A 205 -13.49 -17.68 -4.36
CA ILE A 205 -13.45 -17.41 -5.80
C ILE A 205 -12.34 -18.24 -6.44
N ASP A 206 -12.47 -18.54 -7.72
CA ASP A 206 -11.48 -19.35 -8.47
C ASP A 206 -10.28 -18.51 -8.92
N THR A 207 -10.50 -17.23 -9.25
CA THR A 207 -9.46 -16.36 -9.80
C THR A 207 -9.54 -14.96 -9.23
N SER A 208 -8.37 -14.34 -9.02
CA SER A 208 -8.31 -12.96 -8.52
C SER A 208 -8.61 -11.94 -9.63
N PRO A 209 -9.58 -11.03 -9.44
CA PRO A 209 -9.88 -9.96 -10.40
C PRO A 209 -8.75 -8.93 -10.53
N VAL A 210 -7.77 -8.95 -9.61
CA VAL A 210 -6.61 -8.04 -9.61
C VAL A 210 -5.52 -8.54 -10.55
N HIS A 211 -5.56 -9.85 -10.91
CA HIS A 211 -4.57 -10.43 -11.81
C HIS A 211 -4.59 -9.75 -13.19
N GLY A 212 -3.39 -9.40 -13.71
CA GLY A 212 -3.24 -8.73 -15.01
C GLY A 212 -3.66 -7.27 -15.05
N VAL A 213 -3.99 -6.63 -13.91
CA VAL A 213 -4.21 -5.19 -13.86
C VAL A 213 -2.87 -4.45 -13.88
N LYS A 214 -2.60 -3.71 -14.96
CA LYS A 214 -1.42 -2.83 -15.05
C LYS A 214 -1.55 -1.70 -14.04
N ARG A 215 -0.51 -1.50 -13.22
CA ARG A 215 -0.39 -0.41 -12.24
C ARG A 215 0.46 0.71 -12.81
N PHE A 216 0.39 1.89 -12.20
CA PHE A 216 1.28 2.97 -12.55
C PHE A 216 2.73 2.58 -12.26
N ALA A 217 3.65 3.02 -13.10
CA ALA A 217 5.07 2.79 -12.92
C ALA A 217 5.58 3.54 -11.69
N ASP A 218 6.45 2.90 -10.91
CA ASP A 218 7.12 3.60 -9.82
C ASP A 218 8.15 4.58 -10.40
N ARG A 219 8.01 5.86 -10.07
CA ARG A 219 9.01 6.88 -10.38
C ARG A 219 10.21 6.68 -9.45
N LYS A 220 11.27 6.06 -9.97
CA LYS A 220 12.53 5.93 -9.24
C LYS A 220 13.19 7.30 -9.12
N GLY A 221 13.29 7.84 -7.92
CA GLY A 221 14.08 9.05 -7.68
C GLY A 221 15.57 8.69 -7.66
N ASN A 222 16.38 9.39 -8.47
CA ASN A 222 17.83 9.27 -8.50
C ASN A 222 18.45 10.61 -8.06
N ARG A 223 18.22 10.98 -6.78
CA ARG A 223 18.76 12.21 -6.19
C ARG A 223 19.88 11.87 -5.22
N TYR A 224 21.06 12.38 -5.48
CA TYR A 224 22.21 12.33 -4.59
C TYR A 224 22.83 13.72 -4.47
N LEU A 225 23.48 13.97 -3.35
CA LEU A 225 24.15 15.23 -3.03
C LEU A 225 25.49 15.31 -3.77
N SER A 226 25.75 16.45 -4.38
CA SER A 226 27.09 16.81 -4.86
C SER A 226 28.03 17.13 -3.69
N GLN A 227 29.32 17.26 -3.94
CA GLN A 227 30.29 17.69 -2.92
C GLN A 227 29.96 19.08 -2.35
N GLN A 228 29.51 19.99 -3.21
CA GLN A 228 29.09 21.33 -2.78
C GLN A 228 27.85 21.30 -1.89
N GLU A 229 26.86 20.46 -2.23
CA GLU A 229 25.64 20.29 -1.43
C GLU A 229 25.94 19.58 -0.10
N LEU A 230 26.91 18.65 -0.06
CA LEU A 230 27.37 18.04 1.18
C LEU A 230 28.07 19.06 2.09
N ALA A 231 28.90 19.95 1.52
CA ALA A 231 29.51 21.04 2.28
C ALA A 231 28.46 22.01 2.84
N ALA A 232 27.47 22.39 2.02
CA ALA A 232 26.34 23.22 2.45
C ALA A 232 25.49 22.55 3.54
N LEU A 233 25.28 21.23 3.45
CA LEU A 233 24.61 20.47 4.50
C LEU A 233 25.41 20.46 5.80
N GLY A 234 26.73 20.28 5.72
CA GLY A 234 27.64 20.34 6.88
C GLY A 234 27.58 21.70 7.58
N GLU A 235 27.60 22.79 6.81
CA GLU A 235 27.44 24.16 7.34
C GLU A 235 26.07 24.37 8.01
N ALA A 236 25.00 23.92 7.36
CA ALA A 236 23.65 24.01 7.92
C ALA A 236 23.50 23.22 9.24
N LEU A 237 24.15 22.06 9.36
CA LEU A 237 24.15 21.27 10.60
C LEU A 237 24.93 21.98 11.71
N ARG A 238 26.11 22.55 11.42
CA ARG A 238 26.91 23.33 12.39
C ARG A 238 26.16 24.56 12.86
N ARG A 239 25.55 25.30 11.95
CA ARG A 239 24.74 26.47 12.28
C ARG A 239 23.54 26.13 13.14
N ALA A 240 22.84 25.04 12.80
CA ALA A 240 21.70 24.58 13.60
C ALA A 240 22.09 24.11 15.00
N ASP A 241 23.30 23.59 15.17
CA ASP A 241 23.87 23.20 16.46
C ASP A 241 24.16 24.45 17.30
N ALA A 242 24.84 25.46 16.73
CA ALA A 242 25.07 26.76 17.37
C ALA A 242 23.79 27.52 17.77
N GLU A 243 22.69 27.33 17.02
CA GLU A 243 21.36 27.86 17.30
C GLU A 243 20.56 27.01 18.31
N ASN A 244 21.20 26.11 19.08
CA ASN A 244 20.57 25.20 20.04
C ASN A 244 19.51 24.31 19.39
N GLY A 245 19.78 23.80 18.19
CA GLY A 245 18.95 22.80 17.52
C GLY A 245 18.81 21.52 18.35
N ASN A 246 17.78 20.73 18.07
CA ASN A 246 17.57 19.49 18.83
C ASN A 246 18.76 18.53 18.64
N PRO A 247 19.53 18.19 19.69
CA PRO A 247 20.78 17.45 19.57
C PRO A 247 20.59 16.03 19.03
N SER A 248 19.53 15.32 19.47
CA SER A 248 19.22 13.99 18.94
C SER A 248 18.95 14.02 17.44
N ALA A 249 18.19 15.01 16.95
CA ALA A 249 17.92 15.12 15.53
C ALA A 249 19.17 15.41 14.71
N LEU A 250 20.04 16.30 15.19
CA LEU A 250 21.28 16.65 14.51
C LEU A 250 22.25 15.45 14.47
N ALA A 251 22.38 14.72 15.59
CA ALA A 251 23.19 13.51 15.66
C ALA A 251 22.65 12.41 14.74
N ILE A 252 21.34 12.19 14.71
CA ILE A 252 20.69 11.24 13.76
C ILE A 252 21.01 11.62 12.32
N LEU A 253 20.89 12.91 11.94
CA LEU A 253 21.18 13.38 10.59
C LEU A 253 22.65 13.15 10.21
N LYS A 254 23.59 13.46 11.12
CA LYS A 254 25.02 13.17 10.93
C LYS A 254 25.27 11.67 10.70
N LEU A 255 24.68 10.80 11.54
CA LEU A 255 24.81 9.35 11.39
C LEU A 255 24.22 8.83 10.08
N LEU A 256 23.06 9.34 9.63
CA LEU A 256 22.49 8.96 8.34
C LEU A 256 23.42 9.28 7.17
N VAL A 257 24.13 10.41 7.22
CA VAL A 257 25.14 10.80 6.22
C VAL A 257 26.37 9.89 6.29
N PHE A 258 26.90 9.63 7.49
CA PHE A 258 28.12 8.85 7.67
C PHE A 258 27.96 7.34 7.42
N THR A 259 26.76 6.77 7.62
CA THR A 259 26.55 5.32 7.57
C THR A 259 25.69 4.86 6.41
N GLY A 260 24.92 5.76 5.80
CA GLY A 260 23.91 5.37 4.81
C GLY A 260 22.81 4.48 5.39
N ALA A 261 22.66 4.39 6.70
CA ALA A 261 21.62 3.62 7.39
C ALA A 261 20.20 4.13 7.04
N ARG A 262 19.18 3.32 7.31
CA ARG A 262 17.80 3.79 7.19
C ARG A 262 17.42 4.65 8.41
N LYS A 263 16.58 5.66 8.17
CA LYS A 263 16.12 6.56 9.23
C LYS A 263 15.66 5.82 10.50
N GLY A 264 14.78 4.84 10.34
CA GLY A 264 14.27 4.07 11.46
C GLY A 264 15.34 3.25 12.19
N GLU A 265 16.37 2.77 11.49
CA GLU A 265 17.49 2.02 12.08
C GLU A 265 18.30 2.91 13.04
N ILE A 266 18.48 4.18 12.71
CA ILE A 266 19.19 5.14 13.59
C ILE A 266 18.27 5.72 14.66
N GLU A 267 17.03 6.10 14.34
CA GLU A 267 16.09 6.65 15.34
C GLU A 267 15.83 5.66 16.49
N SER A 268 15.62 4.38 16.18
CA SER A 268 15.34 3.35 17.18
C SER A 268 16.58 2.68 17.78
N LEU A 269 17.80 3.11 17.43
CA LEU A 269 19.05 2.54 17.88
C LEU A 269 19.13 2.47 19.40
N THR A 270 19.56 1.31 19.92
CA THR A 270 19.78 1.09 21.36
C THR A 270 21.27 0.94 21.67
N TRP A 271 21.66 1.23 22.90
CA TRP A 271 23.06 1.12 23.34
C TRP A 271 23.62 -0.30 23.23
N PRO A 272 22.88 -1.38 23.52
CA PRO A 272 23.37 -2.74 23.30
C PRO A 272 23.68 -3.06 21.82
N GLU A 273 23.12 -2.33 20.88
CA GLU A 273 23.38 -2.50 19.45
C GLU A 273 24.65 -1.76 18.99
N VAL A 274 25.25 -0.91 19.81
CA VAL A 274 26.47 -0.15 19.50
C VAL A 274 27.68 -0.88 20.06
N ASP A 275 28.46 -1.48 19.20
CA ASP A 275 29.74 -2.10 19.55
C ASP A 275 30.89 -1.15 19.19
N PHE A 276 31.36 -0.41 20.19
CA PHE A 276 32.46 0.55 20.04
C PHE A 276 33.80 -0.12 19.81
N GLU A 277 34.03 -1.32 20.39
CA GLU A 277 35.26 -2.07 20.28
C GLU A 277 35.43 -2.62 18.87
N ALA A 278 34.41 -3.32 18.37
CA ALA A 278 34.42 -3.86 17.01
C ALA A 278 34.15 -2.77 15.92
N GLY A 279 33.64 -1.59 16.31
CA GLY A 279 33.31 -0.52 15.37
C GLY A 279 32.09 -0.81 14.51
N TYR A 280 31.04 -1.39 15.08
CA TYR A 280 29.83 -1.76 14.34
C TYR A 280 28.53 -1.41 15.07
N LEU A 281 27.47 -1.13 14.28
CA LEU A 281 26.10 -1.25 14.79
C LEU A 281 25.60 -2.66 14.49
N LYS A 282 25.18 -3.40 15.51
CA LYS A 282 24.65 -4.77 15.42
C LYS A 282 23.14 -4.76 15.59
N LEU A 283 22.41 -4.48 14.52
CA LEU A 283 20.94 -4.36 14.55
C LEU A 283 20.30 -5.76 14.54
N ALA A 284 19.59 -6.10 15.62
CA ALA A 284 18.94 -7.41 15.79
C ALA A 284 17.72 -7.59 14.84
N ASP A 285 16.91 -6.55 14.65
CA ASP A 285 15.72 -6.56 13.76
C ASP A 285 15.68 -5.33 12.86
N SER A 286 16.26 -5.43 11.67
CA SER A 286 16.05 -4.44 10.61
C SER A 286 14.91 -4.84 9.66
N LYS A 287 14.57 -3.96 8.72
CA LYS A 287 13.59 -4.27 7.66
C LYS A 287 13.97 -5.53 6.84
N THR A 288 15.26 -5.89 6.82
CA THR A 288 15.82 -6.99 6.03
C THR A 288 16.40 -8.12 6.90
N GLY A 289 16.08 -8.18 8.19
CA GLY A 289 16.63 -9.13 9.17
C GLY A 289 17.83 -8.53 9.93
N GLN A 290 18.63 -9.38 10.56
CA GLN A 290 19.86 -8.97 11.26
C GLN A 290 20.83 -8.24 10.31
N LYS A 291 21.48 -7.20 10.81
CA LYS A 291 22.36 -6.36 10.01
C LYS A 291 23.49 -5.78 10.85
N ALA A 292 24.69 -5.82 10.33
CA ALA A 292 25.84 -5.09 10.87
C ALA A 292 26.16 -3.89 9.96
N ILE A 293 26.37 -2.71 10.56
CA ILE A 293 26.77 -1.49 9.86
C ILE A 293 28.11 -1.06 10.41
N PRO A 294 29.18 -1.01 9.59
CA PRO A 294 30.48 -0.53 10.05
C PRO A 294 30.41 0.97 10.37
N LEU A 295 31.07 1.37 11.46
CA LEU A 295 31.17 2.74 11.90
C LEU A 295 32.52 3.32 11.47
N ASN A 296 32.49 4.39 10.69
CA ASN A 296 33.66 5.21 10.43
C ASN A 296 33.95 6.19 11.59
N ALA A 297 35.11 6.85 11.58
CA ALA A 297 35.52 7.76 12.64
C ALA A 297 34.47 8.84 12.96
N GLY A 298 33.85 9.43 11.92
CA GLY A 298 32.81 10.46 12.12
C GLY A 298 31.55 9.92 12.80
N ALA A 299 31.14 8.69 12.46
CA ALA A 299 29.99 8.06 13.11
C ALA A 299 30.30 7.68 14.57
N LEU A 300 31.51 7.16 14.85
CA LEU A 300 31.96 6.86 16.22
C LEU A 300 31.97 8.10 17.09
N GLN A 301 32.53 9.22 16.59
CA GLN A 301 32.56 10.48 17.32
C GLN A 301 31.13 10.94 17.68
N VAL A 302 30.21 10.94 16.72
CA VAL A 302 28.81 11.34 16.97
C VAL A 302 28.17 10.45 18.05
N LEU A 303 28.45 9.16 18.08
CA LEU A 303 27.90 8.24 19.07
C LEU A 303 28.53 8.42 20.45
N GLN A 304 29.83 8.68 20.52
CA GLN A 304 30.55 8.94 21.79
C GLN A 304 30.08 10.23 22.49
N GLU A 305 29.64 11.22 21.71
CA GLU A 305 29.10 12.48 22.23
C GLU A 305 27.68 12.32 22.82
N GLN A 306 26.97 11.17 22.56
CA GLN A 306 25.62 10.96 23.08
C GLN A 306 25.65 10.56 24.57
N LYS A 307 24.73 11.17 25.33
CA LYS A 307 24.58 10.85 26.75
C LYS A 307 23.61 9.67 26.93
N ARG A 308 23.99 8.74 27.79
CA ARG A 308 23.05 7.68 28.22
C ARG A 308 22.05 8.25 29.20
N LEU A 309 20.77 7.95 28.99
CA LEU A 309 19.70 8.32 29.89
C LEU A 309 19.31 7.09 30.73
N GLU A 310 19.38 7.22 32.05
CA GLU A 310 18.96 6.15 32.96
C GLU A 310 17.49 5.76 32.71
N GLY A 311 17.22 4.45 32.65
CA GLY A 311 15.88 3.92 32.39
C GLY A 311 15.42 3.99 30.93
N ASN A 312 16.31 4.37 29.99
CA ASN A 312 16.00 4.30 28.56
C ASN A 312 17.22 3.82 27.74
N ASP A 313 17.10 2.66 27.14
CA ASP A 313 18.19 2.04 26.37
C ASP A 313 18.44 2.67 25.00
N HIS A 314 17.57 3.56 24.54
CA HIS A 314 17.75 4.21 23.24
C HIS A 314 18.89 5.22 23.25
N VAL A 315 19.73 5.21 22.20
CA VAL A 315 20.77 6.22 21.97
C VAL A 315 20.14 7.62 21.80
N PHE A 316 18.96 7.66 21.19
CA PHE A 316 18.18 8.87 20.96
C PHE A 316 16.82 8.75 21.66
N PRO A 317 16.75 8.99 22.98
CA PRO A 317 15.51 8.83 23.72
C PRO A 317 14.46 9.87 23.34
N ALA A 318 13.19 9.48 23.43
CA ALA A 318 12.08 10.41 23.30
C ALA A 318 12.10 11.44 24.43
N TYR A 319 11.72 12.67 24.13
CA TYR A 319 11.63 13.73 25.15
C TYR A 319 10.59 13.43 26.24
N ARG A 320 9.60 12.60 25.95
CA ARG A 320 8.56 12.13 26.87
C ARG A 320 8.26 10.65 26.63
N GLY A 321 8.17 9.87 27.67
CA GLY A 321 7.90 8.42 27.59
C GLY A 321 9.16 7.58 27.36
N GLY A 322 9.02 6.28 27.33
CA GLY A 322 10.14 5.29 27.26
C GLY A 322 10.60 4.94 25.84
N GLY A 323 10.18 5.65 24.80
CA GLY A 323 10.52 5.34 23.41
C GLY A 323 11.72 6.14 22.89
N HIS A 324 11.93 6.06 21.58
CA HIS A 324 12.97 6.79 20.85
C HIS A 324 12.46 8.10 20.24
N TYR A 325 13.39 8.96 19.82
CA TYR A 325 13.08 10.22 19.18
C TYR A 325 12.59 10.02 17.73
N GLU A 326 11.44 10.59 17.38
CA GLU A 326 10.81 10.50 16.04
C GLU A 326 10.72 11.84 15.28
N GLY A 327 11.31 12.90 15.85
CA GLY A 327 11.19 14.27 15.34
C GLY A 327 12.06 14.63 14.13
N THR A 328 12.94 13.75 13.68
CA THR A 328 13.92 13.98 12.61
C THR A 328 13.32 14.57 11.32
N PRO A 329 12.13 14.15 10.82
CA PRO A 329 11.58 14.70 9.57
C PRO A 329 11.26 16.20 9.67
N LYS A 330 10.87 16.69 10.85
CA LYS A 330 10.58 18.11 11.10
C LYS A 330 11.85 18.93 11.08
N VAL A 331 12.90 18.45 11.75
CA VAL A 331 14.21 19.11 11.78
C VAL A 331 14.86 19.08 10.39
N TRP A 332 14.78 17.94 9.68
CA TRP A 332 15.28 17.83 8.30
C TRP A 332 14.68 18.87 7.38
N LYS A 333 13.38 19.17 7.50
CA LYS A 333 12.75 20.21 6.68
C LYS A 333 13.42 21.59 6.88
N ARG A 334 13.86 21.92 8.10
CA ARG A 334 14.60 23.14 8.41
C ARG A 334 16.02 23.07 7.85
N ILE A 335 16.77 22.00 8.14
CA ILE A 335 18.16 21.83 7.71
C ILE A 335 18.30 21.88 6.19
N ARG A 336 17.48 21.15 5.44
CA ARG A 336 17.54 21.16 3.97
C ARG A 336 17.20 22.53 3.36
N SER A 337 16.35 23.31 4.02
CA SER A 337 16.06 24.69 3.62
C SER A 337 17.28 25.59 3.87
N MET A 338 17.95 25.47 5.01
CA MET A 338 19.18 26.21 5.33
C MET A 338 20.32 25.86 4.36
N ALA A 339 20.42 24.60 3.94
CA ALA A 339 21.42 24.11 3.00
C ALA A 339 21.07 24.37 1.53
N GLY A 340 19.91 24.92 1.20
CA GLY A 340 19.50 25.15 -0.20
C GLY A 340 19.13 23.89 -0.99
N ILE A 341 18.84 22.76 -0.31
CA ILE A 341 18.57 21.43 -0.92
C ILE A 341 17.13 20.96 -0.66
N GLN A 342 16.15 21.82 -0.92
CA GLN A 342 14.75 21.60 -0.54
C GLN A 342 14.10 20.36 -1.19
N ASP A 343 14.60 19.91 -2.32
CA ASP A 343 14.17 18.73 -3.08
C ASP A 343 14.69 17.41 -2.49
N VAL A 344 15.72 17.46 -1.63
CA VAL A 344 16.35 16.26 -1.04
C VAL A 344 15.50 15.68 0.08
N ARG A 345 15.22 14.37 0.00
CA ARG A 345 14.51 13.60 1.03
C ARG A 345 15.52 12.96 1.99
N LEU A 346 15.11 12.64 3.21
CA LEU A 346 15.96 11.92 4.16
C LEU A 346 16.56 10.63 3.58
N HIS A 347 15.80 9.91 2.76
CA HIS A 347 16.31 8.67 2.14
C HIS A 347 17.36 8.92 1.05
N ASP A 348 17.39 10.12 0.50
CA ASP A 348 18.40 10.49 -0.52
C ASP A 348 19.78 10.68 0.09
N LEU A 349 19.91 10.87 1.42
CA LEU A 349 21.20 10.80 2.14
C LEU A 349 21.86 9.43 1.99
N ARG A 350 21.05 8.36 2.10
CA ARG A 350 21.52 7.00 1.85
C ARG A 350 21.90 6.76 0.38
N HIS A 351 21.18 7.37 -0.56
CA HIS A 351 21.55 7.34 -1.97
C HIS A 351 22.86 8.10 -2.22
N SER A 352 23.07 9.20 -1.53
CA SER A 352 24.33 9.97 -1.59
C SER A 352 25.50 9.19 -1.04
N PHE A 353 25.34 8.52 0.11
CA PHE A 353 26.37 7.62 0.66
C PHE A 353 26.76 6.52 -0.35
N ALA A 354 25.77 5.87 -0.98
CA ALA A 354 26.04 4.87 -2.01
C ALA A 354 26.76 5.46 -3.24
N SER A 355 26.35 6.65 -3.70
CA SER A 355 26.98 7.34 -4.82
C SER A 355 28.45 7.66 -4.54
N ILE A 356 28.75 8.16 -3.35
CA ILE A 356 30.12 8.47 -2.91
C ILE A 356 30.97 7.18 -2.86
N ALA A 357 30.40 6.07 -2.33
CA ALA A 357 31.09 4.80 -2.28
C ALA A 357 31.40 4.25 -3.69
N VAL A 358 30.47 4.38 -4.65
CA VAL A 358 30.71 4.03 -6.07
C VAL A 358 31.82 4.88 -6.66
N SER A 359 31.75 6.20 -6.50
CA SER A 359 32.78 7.13 -7.02
C SER A 359 34.13 6.92 -6.38
N GLY A 360 34.20 6.39 -5.15
CA GLY A 360 35.39 5.96 -4.45
C GLY A 360 35.93 4.56 -4.88
N GLY A 361 35.34 3.93 -5.91
CA GLY A 361 35.78 2.65 -6.45
C GLY A 361 35.27 1.41 -5.71
N ALA A 362 34.35 1.56 -4.73
CA ALA A 362 33.78 0.40 -4.05
C ALA A 362 32.92 -0.43 -5.02
N SER A 363 33.09 -1.76 -5.01
CA SER A 363 32.30 -2.65 -5.84
C SER A 363 30.82 -2.70 -5.40
N LEU A 364 29.89 -2.97 -6.33
CA LEU A 364 28.46 -3.08 -6.03
C LEU A 364 28.14 -4.08 -4.90
N PRO A 365 28.80 -5.27 -4.81
CA PRO A 365 28.60 -6.17 -3.66
C PRO A 365 28.98 -5.51 -2.32
N ILE A 366 30.12 -4.80 -2.25
CA ILE A 366 30.56 -4.09 -1.04
C ILE A 366 29.52 -3.00 -0.67
N ILE A 367 29.07 -2.22 -1.63
CA ILE A 367 28.03 -1.20 -1.40
C ILE A 367 26.71 -1.85 -0.94
N GLY A 368 26.34 -2.99 -1.54
CA GLY A 368 25.18 -3.78 -1.11
C GLY A 368 25.29 -4.22 0.36
N ALA A 369 26.47 -4.68 0.75
CA ALA A 369 26.76 -5.08 2.13
C ALA A 369 26.71 -3.89 3.10
N LEU A 370 27.39 -2.77 2.78
CA LEU A 370 27.37 -1.53 3.57
C LEU A 370 25.96 -1.02 3.82
N LEU A 371 25.13 -1.06 2.78
CA LEU A 371 23.73 -0.64 2.87
C LEU A 371 22.81 -1.70 3.49
N GLY A 372 23.23 -2.96 3.57
CA GLY A 372 22.38 -4.09 4.00
C GLY A 372 21.21 -4.33 3.05
N HIS A 373 21.52 -4.46 1.75
CA HIS A 373 20.57 -4.88 0.74
C HIS A 373 20.47 -6.41 0.69
N ALA A 374 19.27 -6.95 0.88
CA ALA A 374 19.03 -8.39 0.77
C ALA A 374 19.13 -8.91 -0.68
N HIS A 375 18.95 -8.05 -1.68
CA HIS A 375 18.97 -8.40 -3.10
C HIS A 375 19.93 -7.51 -3.86
N SER A 376 20.81 -8.10 -4.67
CA SER A 376 21.79 -7.41 -5.53
C SER A 376 21.13 -6.43 -6.50
N ALA A 377 19.95 -6.77 -7.03
CA ALA A 377 19.16 -5.90 -7.91
C ALA A 377 18.84 -4.52 -7.30
N THR A 378 18.81 -4.40 -5.96
CA THR A 378 18.61 -3.11 -5.29
C THR A 378 19.85 -2.22 -5.41
N THR A 379 21.05 -2.80 -5.45
CA THR A 379 22.32 -2.08 -5.58
C THR A 379 22.66 -1.77 -7.05
N GLN A 380 22.16 -2.56 -8.00
CA GLN A 380 22.32 -2.34 -9.44
C GLN A 380 21.88 -0.93 -9.90
N ARG A 381 20.99 -0.30 -9.14
CA ARG A 381 20.57 1.09 -9.42
C ARG A 381 21.70 2.11 -9.37
N TYR A 382 22.85 1.78 -8.77
CA TYR A 382 24.03 2.66 -8.68
C TYR A 382 25.09 2.33 -9.74
N ALA A 383 24.91 1.27 -10.53
CA ALA A 383 25.90 0.82 -11.52
C ALA A 383 26.26 1.89 -12.56
N HIS A 384 25.29 2.75 -12.90
CA HIS A 384 25.50 3.83 -13.87
C HIS A 384 26.33 5.03 -13.33
N LEU A 385 26.64 5.05 -12.03
CA LEU A 385 27.44 6.11 -11.39
C LEU A 385 28.94 5.79 -11.43
N SER A 386 29.31 4.60 -11.86
CA SER A 386 30.71 4.16 -12.01
C SER A 386 31.21 4.61 -13.39
N ASP A 387 32.10 5.60 -13.45
CA ASP A 387 32.80 5.96 -14.68
C ASP A 387 33.78 4.82 -15.04
N ASP A 388 33.40 4.00 -16.02
CA ASP A 388 34.18 2.92 -16.62
C ASP A 388 35.02 2.06 -15.63
N PRO A 389 34.36 1.26 -14.75
CA PRO A 389 35.05 0.46 -13.74
C PRO A 389 35.96 -0.59 -14.38
N LEU A 390 35.63 -1.02 -15.59
CA LEU A 390 36.48 -1.97 -16.35
C LEU A 390 37.81 -1.33 -16.72
N ARG A 391 37.82 -0.09 -17.14
CA ARG A 391 39.04 0.62 -17.51
C ARG A 391 39.89 0.91 -16.28
N ALA A 392 39.34 1.43 -15.21
CA ALA A 392 40.06 1.66 -13.96
C ALA A 392 40.64 0.36 -13.36
N ALA A 393 39.88 -0.74 -13.38
CA ALA A 393 40.34 -2.03 -12.94
C ALA A 393 41.45 -2.57 -13.85
N SER A 394 41.32 -2.45 -15.18
CA SER A 394 42.33 -2.84 -16.13
C SER A 394 43.65 -2.08 -15.93
N GLU A 395 43.57 -0.75 -15.73
CA GLU A 395 44.75 0.06 -15.44
C GLU A 395 45.41 -0.30 -14.09
N ALA A 396 44.62 -0.50 -13.05
CA ALA A 396 45.13 -0.91 -11.74
C ALA A 396 45.83 -2.28 -11.79
N VAL A 397 45.27 -3.24 -12.53
CA VAL A 397 45.90 -4.55 -12.78
C VAL A 397 47.14 -4.38 -13.62
N GLY A 398 47.07 -3.61 -14.70
CA GLY A 398 48.23 -3.34 -15.58
C GLY A 398 49.39 -2.70 -14.83
N ASN A 399 49.14 -1.71 -14.01
CA ASN A 399 50.15 -1.04 -13.18
C ASN A 399 50.81 -2.00 -12.15
N ARG A 400 50.02 -2.89 -11.52
CA ARG A 400 50.57 -3.93 -10.62
C ARG A 400 51.44 -4.93 -11.37
N ILE A 401 51.03 -5.36 -12.55
CA ILE A 401 51.80 -6.28 -13.39
C ILE A 401 53.08 -5.59 -13.88
N ALA A 402 53.00 -4.34 -14.34
CA ALA A 402 54.15 -3.57 -14.79
C ALA A 402 55.19 -3.39 -13.65
N ALA A 403 54.73 -3.05 -12.44
CA ALA A 403 55.60 -2.97 -11.27
C ALA A 403 56.26 -4.31 -10.92
N ALA A 404 55.52 -5.43 -11.00
CA ALA A 404 56.05 -6.77 -10.71
C ALA A 404 57.05 -7.25 -11.78
N LEU A 405 56.86 -6.85 -13.02
CA LEU A 405 57.75 -7.20 -14.11
C LEU A 405 59.02 -6.29 -14.16
N ALA A 406 59.20 -5.34 -13.23
CA ALA A 406 60.29 -4.36 -13.20
C ALA A 406 60.44 -3.58 -14.53
N ILE A 407 59.36 -3.40 -15.26
CA ILE A 407 59.35 -2.55 -16.45
C ILE A 407 59.50 -1.12 -15.98
N ALA A 408 60.69 -0.54 -16.15
CA ALA A 408 61.01 0.83 -15.78
C ALA A 408 59.96 1.78 -16.37
N GLN A 409 59.41 2.68 -15.54
CA GLN A 409 58.56 3.78 -15.98
C GLN A 409 59.41 4.73 -16.84
N GLY A 410 59.32 4.54 -18.11
CA GLY A 410 60.04 5.34 -19.09
C GLY A 410 59.36 5.24 -20.44
N THR A 411 58.12 5.72 -20.51
CA THR A 411 57.53 6.11 -21.78
C THR A 411 56.35 7.03 -21.52
N ASP A 412 56.33 8.15 -22.22
CA ASP A 412 55.29 9.18 -22.19
C ASP A 412 53.91 8.60 -22.24
N VAL A 413 53.06 9.02 -21.30
CA VAL A 413 51.64 8.73 -21.30
C VAL A 413 51.02 9.42 -22.51
N ILE A 414 50.76 8.66 -23.58
CA ILE A 414 49.96 9.16 -24.70
C ILE A 414 48.53 9.36 -24.19
N GLU A 415 48.18 10.61 -23.93
CA GLU A 415 46.77 10.98 -23.68
C GLU A 415 45.94 10.62 -24.92
N LEU A 416 45.16 9.54 -24.83
CA LEU A 416 44.15 9.22 -25.82
C LEU A 416 43.03 10.28 -25.73
N ARG A 417 43.12 11.27 -26.64
CA ARG A 417 42.04 12.26 -26.83
C ARG A 417 40.70 11.53 -27.02
N ARG A 418 39.72 11.84 -26.18
CA ARG A 418 38.36 11.39 -26.31
C ARG A 418 37.86 11.67 -27.72
N ALA A 419 37.53 10.64 -28.49
CA ALA A 419 36.79 10.80 -29.74
C ALA A 419 35.45 11.44 -29.39
N ARG A 420 35.18 12.63 -29.88
CA ARG A 420 33.91 13.32 -29.75
C ARG A 420 32.86 12.46 -30.44
N SER A 421 31.85 12.02 -29.69
CA SER A 421 30.63 11.41 -30.24
C SER A 421 30.05 12.34 -31.29
N PRO A 422 29.62 11.85 -32.47
CA PRO A 422 29.03 12.70 -33.49
C PRO A 422 27.70 13.26 -32.98
N LYS A 423 27.55 14.60 -33.06
CA LYS A 423 26.28 15.30 -32.79
C LYS A 423 25.19 14.73 -33.70
N GLN A 424 24.16 14.14 -33.12
CA GLN A 424 22.92 13.91 -33.85
C GLN A 424 22.37 15.24 -34.33
N ARG A 425 22.17 15.35 -35.64
CA ARG A 425 21.46 16.50 -36.26
C ARG A 425 19.96 16.35 -35.95
N PRO A 426 19.27 17.44 -35.62
CA PRO A 426 17.82 17.42 -35.52
C PRO A 426 17.23 17.44 -36.95
N SER A 427 16.28 16.57 -37.18
CA SER A 427 15.28 16.66 -38.25
C SER A 427 13.90 16.76 -37.67
#